data_014d4eb0347510f76df61e84f9356c64
#
_entry.id   014d4eb0347510f76df61e84f9356c64
#
_cell.length_a   1.000
_cell.length_b   1.000
_cell.length_c   1.000
_cell.angle_alpha   90.00
_cell.angle_beta   90.00
_cell.angle_gamma   90.00
#
_symmetry.space_group_name_H-M   'P 1'
#
loop_
_entity.id
_entity.type
_entity.pdbx_description
1 polymer ?
#
loop_
_entity_poly.entity_id
_entity_poly.type
_entity_poly.pdbx_seq_one_letter_code
_entity_poly.pdbx_strand_id
1 'polypeptide(L)'
;TKKPIPIDQTQKTVTAKDILGNSDYLAISYGGYRKSSRDFQPTIQELKEDMKILHAMNIRVLRTYNVQLAHASNILKAIRELKNEDPNFEMYLMLGAWIDCLNAWTDKPVNHNVESEHNAAEIDRAVALANAYPDIVKIIAVGNEAMVKWATTYFVQPNVILKWVSHLQGLKQTGKLSKDIWITSSDNFASWGGGDSQYHTEDLTKLIKAVDY
;
A
#
# COMPACT_ATOMS: atom_id res chain seq x y z
N THR A 1 6.99 -46.68 8.12
CA THR A 1 6.99 -45.37 8.79
C THR A 1 8.00 -44.47 8.08
N LYS A 2 7.51 -43.58 7.18
CA LYS A 2 8.36 -42.57 6.55
C LYS A 2 8.66 -41.48 7.59
N LYS A 3 9.95 -41.23 7.85
CA LYS A 3 10.37 -40.08 8.67
C LYS A 3 9.91 -38.79 8.00
N PRO A 4 9.39 -37.80 8.77
CA PRO A 4 9.06 -36.48 8.21
C PRO A 4 10.35 -35.85 7.69
N ILE A 5 10.28 -35.28 6.48
CA ILE A 5 11.36 -34.49 5.89
C ILE A 5 11.50 -33.24 6.76
N PRO A 6 12.69 -32.87 7.24
CA PRO A 6 12.90 -31.62 7.96
C PRO A 6 12.53 -30.46 7.04
N ILE A 7 11.61 -29.62 7.47
CA ILE A 7 11.34 -28.32 6.82
C ILE A 7 12.60 -27.49 7.04
N ASP A 8 13.32 -27.18 5.98
CA ASP A 8 14.46 -26.26 6.01
C ASP A 8 13.96 -24.88 6.45
N GLN A 9 14.24 -24.49 7.70
CA GLN A 9 13.80 -23.24 8.32
C GLN A 9 14.68 -22.03 7.92
N THR A 10 15.48 -22.14 6.85
CA THR A 10 16.42 -21.10 6.42
C THR A 10 15.90 -20.25 5.24
N GLN A 11 14.60 -20.19 4.96
CA GLN A 11 14.12 -19.17 4.03
C GLN A 11 14.29 -17.79 4.66
N LYS A 12 15.28 -17.04 4.15
CA LYS A 12 15.52 -15.64 4.53
C LYS A 12 14.21 -14.86 4.37
N THR A 13 13.73 -14.26 5.44
CA THR A 13 12.54 -13.38 5.38
C THR A 13 12.88 -12.17 4.53
N VAL A 14 12.20 -12.01 3.40
CA VAL A 14 12.34 -10.85 2.51
C VAL A 14 11.68 -9.64 3.17
N THR A 15 12.41 -8.53 3.24
CA THR A 15 11.96 -7.26 3.83
C THR A 15 11.75 -6.19 2.74
N ALA A 16 11.14 -5.05 3.08
CA ALA A 16 11.02 -3.93 2.17
C ALA A 16 12.39 -3.45 1.63
N LYS A 17 13.42 -3.50 2.47
CA LYS A 17 14.80 -3.14 2.10
C LYS A 17 15.40 -4.07 1.04
N ASP A 18 15.04 -5.35 1.04
CA ASP A 18 15.51 -6.30 0.03
C ASP A 18 14.83 -6.08 -1.33
N ILE A 19 13.64 -5.48 -1.33
CA ILE A 19 12.76 -5.29 -2.50
C ILE A 19 13.02 -3.95 -3.19
N LEU A 20 12.99 -2.85 -2.43
CA LEU A 20 13.01 -1.50 -3.00
C LEU A 20 14.36 -1.17 -3.60
N GLY A 21 14.34 -0.68 -4.85
CA GLY A 21 15.54 -0.39 -5.63
C GLY A 21 16.27 -1.62 -6.17
N ASN A 22 15.72 -2.82 -5.97
CA ASN A 22 16.27 -4.07 -6.48
C ASN A 22 15.59 -4.47 -7.80
N SER A 23 16.34 -4.56 -8.89
CA SER A 23 15.84 -4.92 -10.22
C SER A 23 15.24 -6.31 -10.32
N ASP A 24 15.52 -7.21 -9.37
CA ASP A 24 14.94 -8.54 -9.33
C ASP A 24 13.48 -8.54 -8.84
N TYR A 25 13.03 -7.42 -8.25
CA TYR A 25 11.68 -7.22 -7.72
C TYR A 25 10.91 -6.18 -8.54
N LEU A 26 10.57 -6.55 -9.78
CA LEU A 26 9.76 -5.67 -10.63
C LEU A 26 8.39 -5.43 -9.99
N ALA A 27 7.92 -4.19 -10.10
CA ALA A 27 6.67 -3.74 -9.48
C ALA A 27 5.67 -3.23 -10.53
N ILE A 28 4.38 -3.39 -10.26
CA ILE A 28 3.29 -2.84 -11.08
C ILE A 28 2.14 -2.34 -10.21
N SER A 29 1.52 -1.24 -10.64
CA SER A 29 0.23 -0.80 -10.08
C SER A 29 -0.87 -1.74 -10.58
N TYR A 30 -1.71 -2.25 -9.65
CA TYR A 30 -2.61 -3.35 -9.98
C TYR A 30 -4.01 -3.14 -9.41
N GLY A 31 -5.02 -3.21 -10.27
CA GLY A 31 -6.44 -3.15 -9.91
C GLY A 31 -7.17 -4.48 -10.08
N GLY A 32 -6.85 -5.25 -11.12
CA GLY A 32 -7.45 -6.57 -11.39
C GLY A 32 -8.92 -6.54 -11.82
N TYR A 33 -9.51 -5.37 -12.00
CA TYR A 33 -10.92 -5.22 -12.36
C TYR A 33 -11.21 -5.76 -13.77
N ARG A 34 -12.33 -6.52 -13.88
CA ARG A 34 -12.79 -7.11 -15.15
C ARG A 34 -13.88 -6.28 -15.83
N LYS A 35 -14.43 -5.27 -15.13
CA LYS A 35 -15.50 -4.40 -15.61
C LYS A 35 -15.14 -2.93 -15.42
N SER A 36 -15.87 -2.05 -16.09
CA SER A 36 -15.65 -0.59 -16.06
C SER A 36 -16.01 0.05 -14.71
N SER A 37 -16.84 -0.61 -13.88
CA SER A 37 -17.18 -0.12 -12.54
C SER A 37 -16.40 -0.91 -11.48
N ARG A 38 -15.90 -0.20 -10.47
CA ARG A 38 -15.27 -0.77 -9.27
C ARG A 38 -16.26 -1.44 -8.32
N ASP A 39 -17.57 -1.30 -8.54
CA ASP A 39 -18.61 -2.02 -7.79
C ASP A 39 -18.51 -3.54 -8.02
N PHE A 40 -17.98 -3.94 -9.16
CA PHE A 40 -17.73 -5.34 -9.49
C PHE A 40 -16.31 -5.73 -9.10
N GLN A 41 -16.15 -6.18 -7.87
CA GLN A 41 -14.86 -6.59 -7.34
C GLN A 41 -14.39 -7.89 -8.01
N PRO A 42 -13.09 -8.03 -8.37
CA PRO A 42 -12.55 -9.26 -8.93
C PRO A 42 -12.64 -10.40 -7.92
N THR A 43 -12.94 -11.59 -8.42
CA THR A 43 -12.93 -12.82 -7.61
C THR A 43 -11.50 -13.25 -7.29
N ILE A 44 -11.31 -14.04 -6.24
CA ILE A 44 -10.00 -14.59 -5.87
C ILE A 44 -9.44 -15.42 -7.03
N GLN A 45 -10.27 -16.17 -7.76
CA GLN A 45 -9.83 -16.98 -8.89
C GLN A 45 -9.28 -16.12 -10.04
N GLU A 46 -9.99 -15.04 -10.43
CA GLU A 46 -9.52 -14.10 -11.44
C GLU A 46 -8.19 -13.44 -11.04
N LEU A 47 -8.06 -13.09 -9.76
CA LEU A 47 -6.82 -12.52 -9.22
C LEU A 47 -5.67 -13.53 -9.25
N LYS A 48 -5.92 -14.81 -8.92
CA LYS A 48 -4.90 -15.89 -9.02
C LYS A 48 -4.42 -16.08 -10.45
N GLU A 49 -5.30 -16.02 -11.43
CA GLU A 49 -4.94 -16.10 -12.86
C GLU A 49 -4.00 -14.97 -13.25
N ASP A 50 -4.34 -13.72 -12.90
CA ASP A 50 -3.48 -12.57 -13.17
C ASP A 50 -2.12 -12.71 -12.48
N MET A 51 -2.10 -13.10 -11.21
CA MET A 51 -0.86 -13.21 -10.45
C MET A 51 0.07 -14.29 -11.00
N LYS A 52 -0.45 -15.39 -11.53
CA LYS A 52 0.36 -16.39 -12.24
C LYS A 52 1.02 -15.79 -13.49
N ILE A 53 0.27 -14.98 -14.25
CA ILE A 53 0.80 -14.29 -15.43
C ILE A 53 1.87 -13.26 -15.01
N LEU A 54 1.57 -12.43 -14.04
CA LEU A 54 2.50 -11.40 -13.54
C LEU A 54 3.77 -12.03 -12.96
N HIS A 55 3.64 -13.12 -12.22
CA HIS A 55 4.78 -13.88 -11.72
C HIS A 55 5.65 -14.45 -12.83
N ALA A 56 5.04 -14.99 -13.90
CA ALA A 56 5.76 -15.47 -15.08
C ALA A 56 6.48 -14.33 -15.83
N MET A 57 5.97 -13.08 -15.75
CA MET A 57 6.61 -11.88 -16.26
C MET A 57 7.69 -11.31 -15.33
N ASN A 58 8.08 -12.02 -14.28
CA ASN A 58 9.02 -11.60 -13.25
C ASN A 58 8.56 -10.42 -12.40
N ILE A 59 7.25 -10.10 -12.36
CA ILE A 59 6.72 -9.10 -11.44
C ILE A 59 6.56 -9.76 -10.07
N ARG A 60 7.09 -9.08 -9.03
CA ARG A 60 7.12 -9.59 -7.65
C ARG A 60 6.42 -8.66 -6.66
N VAL A 61 6.13 -7.41 -7.04
CA VAL A 61 5.50 -6.44 -6.17
C VAL A 61 4.26 -5.85 -6.86
N LEU A 62 3.13 -5.92 -6.18
CA LEU A 62 1.90 -5.27 -6.60
C LEU A 62 1.67 -4.02 -5.73
N ARG A 63 1.22 -2.92 -6.34
CA ARG A 63 0.76 -1.74 -5.63
C ARG A 63 -0.75 -1.61 -5.76
N THR A 64 -1.45 -1.52 -4.63
CA THR A 64 -2.88 -1.21 -4.56
C THR A 64 -3.14 0.25 -4.19
N TYR A 65 -4.42 0.69 -4.19
CA TYR A 65 -4.79 2.10 -4.06
C TYR A 65 -5.58 2.40 -2.79
N ASN A 66 -6.36 1.44 -2.30
CA ASN A 66 -7.22 1.57 -1.13
C ASN A 66 -7.48 0.20 -0.49
N VAL A 67 -7.98 0.21 0.75
CA VAL A 67 -8.36 -0.98 1.51
C VAL A 67 -9.84 -0.97 1.94
N GLN A 68 -10.59 0.06 1.59
CA GLN A 68 -12.04 0.13 1.82
C GLN A 68 -12.81 -0.86 0.95
N LEU A 69 -12.33 -1.14 -0.27
CA LEU A 69 -12.91 -2.12 -1.17
C LEU A 69 -12.32 -3.51 -0.93
N ALA A 70 -13.07 -4.56 -1.23
CA ALA A 70 -12.64 -5.95 -1.03
C ALA A 70 -11.42 -6.37 -1.87
N HIS A 71 -11.12 -5.65 -2.92
CA HIS A 71 -10.03 -5.90 -3.86
C HIS A 71 -8.68 -6.14 -3.16
N ALA A 72 -8.23 -5.25 -2.26
CA ALA A 72 -6.94 -5.44 -1.58
C ALA A 72 -6.90 -6.70 -0.70
N SER A 73 -7.97 -6.95 0.07
CA SER A 73 -8.08 -8.18 0.88
C SER A 73 -8.17 -9.45 0.02
N ASN A 74 -8.82 -9.38 -1.14
CA ASN A 74 -8.89 -10.50 -2.09
C ASN A 74 -7.53 -10.79 -2.75
N ILE A 75 -6.73 -9.75 -3.07
CA ILE A 75 -5.35 -9.90 -3.54
C ILE A 75 -4.52 -10.66 -2.50
N LEU A 76 -4.57 -10.26 -1.23
CA LEU A 76 -3.82 -10.91 -0.16
C LEU A 76 -4.21 -12.38 0.01
N LYS A 77 -5.51 -12.70 -0.08
CA LYS A 77 -6.01 -14.09 -0.06
C LYS A 77 -5.50 -14.87 -1.26
N ALA A 78 -5.57 -14.30 -2.47
CA ALA A 78 -5.10 -14.94 -3.70
C ALA A 78 -3.58 -15.25 -3.63
N ILE A 79 -2.76 -14.30 -3.18
CA ILE A 79 -1.33 -14.52 -2.96
C ILE A 79 -1.09 -15.62 -1.92
N ARG A 80 -1.83 -15.60 -0.81
CA ARG A 80 -1.71 -16.64 0.24
C ARG A 80 -2.03 -18.03 -0.31
N GLU A 81 -3.10 -18.17 -1.08
CA GLU A 81 -3.47 -19.44 -1.69
C GLU A 81 -2.40 -19.92 -2.67
N LEU A 82 -1.88 -19.03 -3.54
CA LEU A 82 -0.81 -19.38 -4.48
C LEU A 82 0.48 -19.79 -3.78
N LYS A 83 0.88 -19.13 -2.70
CA LYS A 83 2.03 -19.52 -1.88
C LYS A 83 1.83 -20.88 -1.19
N ASN A 84 0.59 -21.24 -0.85
CA ASN A 84 0.28 -22.56 -0.30
C ASN A 84 0.29 -23.65 -1.37
N GLU A 85 -0.10 -23.32 -2.62
CA GLU A 85 -0.08 -24.24 -3.76
C GLU A 85 1.34 -24.48 -4.29
N ASP A 86 2.17 -23.43 -4.32
CA ASP A 86 3.55 -23.47 -4.79
C ASP A 86 4.49 -22.71 -3.82
N PRO A 87 5.34 -23.40 -3.07
CA PRO A 87 6.31 -22.76 -2.17
C PRO A 87 7.31 -21.83 -2.86
N ASN A 88 7.49 -21.94 -4.18
CA ASN A 88 8.35 -21.04 -4.96
C ASN A 88 7.60 -19.78 -5.47
N PHE A 89 6.28 -19.70 -5.25
CA PHE A 89 5.51 -18.53 -5.64
C PHE A 89 5.88 -17.34 -4.74
N GLU A 90 6.47 -16.32 -5.33
CA GLU A 90 6.95 -15.13 -4.64
C GLU A 90 6.21 -13.89 -5.14
N MET A 91 5.44 -13.24 -4.27
CA MET A 91 4.76 -11.97 -4.55
C MET A 91 4.51 -11.20 -3.27
N TYR A 92 4.74 -9.89 -3.33
CA TYR A 92 4.62 -8.94 -2.22
C TYR A 92 3.65 -7.82 -2.56
N LEU A 93 3.22 -7.09 -1.54
CA LEU A 93 2.26 -6.01 -1.68
C LEU A 93 2.77 -4.70 -1.05
N MET A 94 2.75 -3.64 -1.85
CA MET A 94 2.64 -2.27 -1.40
C MET A 94 1.16 -1.95 -1.25
N LEU A 95 0.69 -1.93 0.00
CA LEU A 95 -0.70 -1.74 0.35
C LEU A 95 -1.02 -0.23 0.38
N GLY A 96 -1.85 0.23 -0.55
CA GLY A 96 -2.33 1.61 -0.56
C GLY A 96 -3.45 1.82 0.44
N ALA A 97 -3.39 2.91 1.21
CA ALA A 97 -4.46 3.39 2.05
C ALA A 97 -4.96 4.73 1.48
N TRP A 98 -6.22 4.81 1.10
CA TRP A 98 -6.80 6.02 0.52
C TRP A 98 -6.95 7.12 1.55
N ILE A 99 -6.44 8.31 1.25
CA ILE A 99 -6.56 9.50 2.09
C ILE A 99 -7.17 10.62 1.27
N ASP A 100 -8.18 11.29 1.83
CA ASP A 100 -8.81 12.46 1.25
C ASP A 100 -9.14 13.53 2.30
N CYS A 101 -9.56 14.71 1.82
CA CYS A 101 -9.85 15.86 2.66
C CYS A 101 -11.30 15.89 3.17
N LEU A 102 -11.56 16.77 4.13
CA LEU A 102 -12.92 17.03 4.62
C LEU A 102 -13.85 17.43 3.47
N ASN A 103 -15.01 16.80 3.43
CA ASN A 103 -16.06 16.95 2.42
C ASN A 103 -15.67 16.50 1.01
N ALA A 104 -14.57 15.75 0.84
CA ALA A 104 -14.25 15.13 -0.45
C ALA A 104 -15.43 14.32 -0.98
N TRP A 105 -15.65 14.40 -2.29
CA TRP A 105 -16.71 13.67 -3.00
C TRP A 105 -18.15 14.05 -2.59
N THR A 106 -18.35 15.20 -1.96
CA THR A 106 -19.67 15.73 -1.57
C THR A 106 -19.95 17.06 -2.25
N ASP A 107 -21.19 17.56 -2.13
CA ASP A 107 -21.59 18.90 -2.60
C ASP A 107 -21.17 20.03 -1.65
N LYS A 108 -20.55 19.71 -0.51
CA LYS A 108 -20.08 20.69 0.45
C LYS A 108 -18.71 21.24 0.06
N PRO A 109 -18.37 22.49 0.45
CA PRO A 109 -17.03 23.02 0.22
C PRO A 109 -15.95 22.13 0.86
N VAL A 110 -14.96 21.73 0.06
CA VAL A 110 -13.83 20.93 0.53
C VAL A 110 -12.88 21.76 1.37
N ASN A 111 -12.22 21.13 2.35
CA ASN A 111 -11.14 21.73 3.11
C ASN A 111 -9.90 20.83 3.08
N HIS A 112 -8.94 21.19 2.26
CA HIS A 112 -7.73 20.43 1.98
C HIS A 112 -6.74 20.35 3.16
N ASN A 113 -6.89 21.21 4.17
CA ASN A 113 -6.06 21.20 5.39
C ASN A 113 -6.63 20.28 6.48
N VAL A 114 -7.85 19.80 6.30
CA VAL A 114 -8.56 18.96 7.27
C VAL A 114 -8.84 17.60 6.62
N GLU A 115 -8.58 16.56 7.35
CA GLU A 115 -8.81 15.18 6.90
C GLU A 115 -10.29 14.81 6.83
N SER A 116 -10.62 13.85 5.98
CA SER A 116 -11.90 13.17 5.97
C SER A 116 -12.06 12.30 7.23
N GLU A 117 -13.29 12.17 7.72
CA GLU A 117 -13.63 11.24 8.81
C GLU A 117 -13.39 9.76 8.46
N HIS A 118 -13.28 9.43 7.18
CA HIS A 118 -13.06 8.07 6.68
C HIS A 118 -11.60 7.61 6.77
N ASN A 119 -10.64 8.55 6.85
CA ASN A 119 -9.21 8.24 6.80
C ASN A 119 -8.77 7.33 7.96
N ALA A 120 -9.28 7.56 9.17
CA ALA A 120 -8.93 6.73 10.33
C ALA A 120 -9.30 5.25 10.12
N ALA A 121 -10.52 4.99 9.63
CA ALA A 121 -10.97 3.62 9.37
C ALA A 121 -10.21 2.98 8.21
N GLU A 122 -9.75 3.75 7.23
CA GLU A 122 -8.91 3.26 6.13
C GLU A 122 -7.53 2.83 6.65
N ILE A 123 -6.88 3.63 7.47
CA ILE A 123 -5.59 3.32 8.10
C ILE A 123 -5.72 2.09 9.02
N ASP A 124 -6.77 2.02 9.84
CA ASP A 124 -7.00 0.86 10.72
C ASP A 124 -7.15 -0.44 9.92
N ARG A 125 -7.87 -0.42 8.80
CA ARG A 125 -7.97 -1.58 7.89
C ARG A 125 -6.61 -1.94 7.29
N ALA A 126 -5.81 -0.95 6.87
CA ALA A 126 -4.48 -1.20 6.32
C ALA A 126 -3.57 -1.88 7.36
N VAL A 127 -3.57 -1.40 8.60
CA VAL A 127 -2.83 -2.01 9.72
C VAL A 127 -3.30 -3.43 10.00
N ALA A 128 -4.61 -3.67 10.03
CA ALA A 128 -5.18 -5.00 10.24
C ALA A 128 -4.75 -5.99 9.15
N LEU A 129 -4.80 -5.58 7.87
CA LEU A 129 -4.35 -6.40 6.74
C LEU A 129 -2.84 -6.65 6.79
N ALA A 130 -2.03 -5.64 7.09
CA ALA A 130 -0.58 -5.78 7.21
C ALA A 130 -0.20 -6.76 8.32
N ASN A 131 -0.88 -6.72 9.45
CA ASN A 131 -0.66 -7.65 10.57
C ASN A 131 -1.17 -9.08 10.27
N ALA A 132 -2.22 -9.23 9.46
CA ALA A 132 -2.74 -10.53 9.05
C ALA A 132 -1.86 -11.22 7.99
N TYR A 133 -1.10 -10.44 7.20
CA TYR A 133 -0.26 -10.93 6.10
C TYR A 133 1.17 -10.36 6.14
N PRO A 134 1.92 -10.51 7.25
CA PRO A 134 3.21 -9.86 7.46
C PRO A 134 4.31 -10.34 6.51
N ASP A 135 4.16 -11.54 5.96
CA ASP A 135 5.07 -12.11 4.96
C ASP A 135 4.78 -11.60 3.53
N ILE A 136 3.61 -10.98 3.30
CA ILE A 136 3.18 -10.49 1.98
C ILE A 136 3.23 -8.95 1.93
N VAL A 137 2.62 -8.27 2.91
CA VAL A 137 2.64 -6.80 2.97
C VAL A 137 4.01 -6.32 3.43
N LYS A 138 4.71 -5.58 2.58
CA LYS A 138 6.05 -5.05 2.88
C LYS A 138 6.06 -3.52 3.01
N ILE A 139 5.09 -2.87 2.40
CA ILE A 139 5.01 -1.41 2.35
C ILE A 139 3.56 -0.99 2.56
N ILE A 140 3.34 0.10 3.31
CA ILE A 140 2.08 0.83 3.35
C ILE A 140 2.30 2.21 2.74
N ALA A 141 1.55 2.52 1.67
CA ALA A 141 1.51 3.83 1.04
C ALA A 141 0.30 4.61 1.57
N VAL A 142 0.56 5.68 2.30
CA VAL A 142 -0.45 6.58 2.88
C VAL A 142 -0.87 7.60 1.82
N GLY A 143 -2.07 7.44 1.28
CA GLY A 143 -2.58 8.21 0.15
C GLY A 143 -2.16 7.66 -1.21
N ASN A 144 -3.00 7.95 -2.20
CA ASN A 144 -2.74 7.66 -3.61
C ASN A 144 -2.98 8.94 -4.41
N GLU A 145 -1.92 9.56 -4.91
CA GLU A 145 -1.97 10.88 -5.55
C GLU A 145 -2.79 11.88 -4.70
N ALA A 146 -2.61 11.78 -3.38
CA ALA A 146 -3.42 12.52 -2.43
C ALA A 146 -3.01 14.00 -2.32
N MET A 147 -1.77 14.36 -2.65
CA MET A 147 -1.26 15.73 -2.57
C MET A 147 -1.31 16.47 -3.91
N VAL A 148 -1.83 15.86 -4.98
CA VAL A 148 -1.89 16.49 -6.31
C VAL A 148 -2.96 17.59 -6.36
N LYS A 149 -2.57 18.85 -6.41
CA LYS A 149 -3.47 20.01 -6.28
C LYS A 149 -4.48 20.16 -7.42
N TRP A 150 -4.26 19.53 -8.56
CA TRP A 150 -5.25 19.49 -9.63
C TRP A 150 -6.47 18.59 -9.28
N ALA A 151 -6.34 17.68 -8.33
CA ALA A 151 -7.43 16.85 -7.83
C ALA A 151 -8.30 17.61 -6.82
N THR A 152 -8.87 18.72 -7.24
CA THR A 152 -9.55 19.70 -6.39
C THR A 152 -10.70 19.14 -5.54
N THR A 153 -11.22 17.97 -5.90
CA THR A 153 -12.31 17.29 -5.17
C THR A 153 -11.82 16.58 -3.90
N TYR A 154 -10.55 16.18 -3.81
CA TYR A 154 -10.12 15.32 -2.73
C TYR A 154 -8.69 15.54 -2.22
N PHE A 155 -7.85 16.35 -2.90
CA PHE A 155 -6.46 16.46 -2.47
C PHE A 155 -6.35 16.94 -1.02
N VAL A 156 -5.26 16.57 -0.37
CA VAL A 156 -4.91 17.00 0.99
C VAL A 156 -3.59 17.76 0.99
N GLN A 157 -3.43 18.66 1.96
CA GLN A 157 -2.13 19.25 2.23
C GLN A 157 -1.21 18.22 2.92
N PRO A 158 0.13 18.38 2.82
CA PRO A 158 1.10 17.41 3.36
C PRO A 158 0.93 17.13 4.87
N ASN A 159 0.39 18.05 5.66
CA ASN A 159 0.11 17.84 7.09
C ASN A 159 -0.83 16.66 7.35
N VAL A 160 -1.82 16.42 6.47
CA VAL A 160 -2.76 15.31 6.62
C VAL A 160 -2.03 13.97 6.40
N ILE A 161 -1.20 13.87 5.35
CA ILE A 161 -0.39 12.67 5.10
C ILE A 161 0.62 12.46 6.23
N LEU A 162 1.31 13.53 6.65
CA LEU A 162 2.28 13.49 7.76
C LEU A 162 1.68 12.95 9.05
N LYS A 163 0.45 13.35 9.37
CA LYS A 163 -0.28 12.83 10.54
C LYS A 163 -0.34 11.29 10.51
N TRP A 164 -0.78 10.73 9.40
CA TRP A 164 -0.99 9.28 9.29
C TRP A 164 0.31 8.50 9.11
N VAL A 165 1.30 9.05 8.41
CA VAL A 165 2.66 8.49 8.38
C VAL A 165 3.24 8.43 9.80
N SER A 166 3.16 9.53 10.55
CA SER A 166 3.64 9.58 11.94
C SER A 166 2.91 8.61 12.86
N HIS A 167 1.60 8.44 12.68
CA HIS A 167 0.80 7.45 13.41
C HIS A 167 1.31 6.03 13.15
N LEU A 168 1.51 5.64 11.88
CA LEU A 168 2.03 4.31 11.52
C LEU A 168 3.46 4.10 12.04
N GLN A 169 4.33 5.11 11.98
CA GLN A 169 5.66 5.03 12.59
C GLN A 169 5.57 4.82 14.11
N GLY A 170 4.63 5.48 14.80
CA GLY A 170 4.34 5.24 16.22
C GLY A 170 3.88 3.81 16.51
N LEU A 171 3.07 3.20 15.62
CA LEU A 171 2.67 1.79 15.74
C LEU A 171 3.88 0.85 15.58
N LYS A 172 4.83 1.16 14.69
CA LYS A 172 6.09 0.41 14.57
C LYS A 172 6.93 0.50 15.84
N GLN A 173 7.04 1.70 16.44
CA GLN A 173 7.80 1.91 17.70
C GLN A 173 7.20 1.12 18.86
N THR A 174 5.88 1.01 18.93
CA THR A 174 5.17 0.30 20.01
C THR A 174 4.98 -1.21 19.73
N GLY A 175 5.47 -1.72 18.60
CA GLY A 175 5.33 -3.13 18.20
C GLY A 175 3.92 -3.54 17.75
N LYS A 176 3.01 -2.58 17.54
CA LYS A 176 1.66 -2.83 17.00
C LYS A 176 1.64 -3.01 15.48
N LEU A 177 2.71 -2.61 14.81
CA LEU A 177 3.01 -2.85 13.40
C LEU A 177 4.46 -3.33 13.28
N SER A 178 4.74 -4.26 12.38
CA SER A 178 6.11 -4.76 12.17
C SER A 178 7.05 -3.62 11.76
N LYS A 179 8.27 -3.62 12.32
CA LYS A 179 9.35 -2.69 11.94
C LYS A 179 9.84 -2.89 10.51
N ASP A 180 9.65 -4.10 9.95
CA ASP A 180 10.06 -4.45 8.59
C ASP A 180 9.12 -3.88 7.52
N ILE A 181 7.94 -3.38 7.90
CA ILE A 181 7.03 -2.68 7.00
C ILE A 181 7.51 -1.24 6.84
N TRP A 182 7.74 -0.83 5.59
CA TRP A 182 8.10 0.54 5.28
C TRP A 182 6.86 1.39 5.00
N ILE A 183 6.90 2.63 5.48
CA ILE A 183 5.81 3.60 5.35
C ILE A 183 6.24 4.69 4.37
N THR A 184 5.38 4.98 3.42
CA THR A 184 5.58 6.04 2.43
C THR A 184 4.24 6.70 2.05
N SER A 185 4.26 7.61 1.08
CA SER A 185 3.09 8.08 0.35
C SER A 185 3.33 7.90 -1.14
N SER A 186 2.27 7.64 -1.90
CA SER A 186 2.36 7.46 -3.34
C SER A 186 1.81 8.68 -4.07
N ASP A 187 2.72 9.54 -4.49
CA ASP A 187 2.40 10.79 -5.18
C ASP A 187 3.37 11.04 -6.35
N ASN A 188 3.06 12.04 -7.16
CA ASN A 188 3.92 12.41 -8.29
C ASN A 188 5.15 13.22 -7.84
N PHE A 189 6.12 13.34 -8.74
CA PHE A 189 7.36 14.06 -8.52
C PHE A 189 7.17 15.52 -8.05
N ALA A 190 6.21 16.25 -8.62
CA ALA A 190 5.95 17.64 -8.24
C ALA A 190 5.43 17.75 -6.79
N SER A 191 4.52 16.87 -6.38
CA SER A 191 3.98 16.82 -5.01
C SER A 191 5.04 16.56 -3.95
N TRP A 192 6.12 15.88 -4.31
CA TRP A 192 7.31 15.67 -3.47
C TRP A 192 8.34 16.80 -3.54
N GLY A 193 7.98 17.94 -4.14
CA GLY A 193 8.84 19.13 -4.24
C GLY A 193 9.77 19.11 -5.45
N GLY A 194 9.50 18.30 -6.45
CA GLY A 194 10.33 18.09 -7.61
C GLY A 194 10.23 19.17 -8.70
N GLY A 195 10.30 20.45 -8.33
CA GLY A 195 10.36 21.56 -9.27
C GLY A 195 9.18 22.54 -9.24
N ASP A 196 8.07 22.17 -8.61
CA ASP A 196 6.92 23.05 -8.44
C ASP A 196 6.95 23.69 -7.04
N SER A 197 7.29 24.98 -6.98
CA SER A 197 7.46 25.72 -5.72
C SER A 197 6.21 25.79 -4.84
N GLN A 198 5.02 25.61 -5.42
CA GLN A 198 3.76 25.57 -4.64
C GLN A 198 3.71 24.41 -3.64
N TYR A 199 4.51 23.36 -3.85
CA TYR A 199 4.63 22.22 -2.95
C TYR A 199 5.73 22.38 -1.89
N HIS A 200 6.59 23.38 -2.00
CA HIS A 200 7.71 23.62 -1.06
C HIS A 200 7.19 24.21 0.27
N THR A 201 6.68 23.33 1.14
CA THR A 201 6.16 23.70 2.47
C THR A 201 6.96 23.04 3.58
N GLU A 202 6.86 23.62 4.79
CA GLU A 202 7.49 23.04 5.99
C GLU A 202 6.93 21.64 6.29
N ASP A 203 5.63 21.43 6.10
CA ASP A 203 4.99 20.14 6.35
C ASP A 203 5.43 19.08 5.33
N LEU A 204 5.66 19.46 4.07
CA LEU A 204 6.26 18.54 3.11
C LEU A 204 7.68 18.14 3.53
N THR A 205 8.48 19.10 4.01
CA THR A 205 9.84 18.81 4.51
C THR A 205 9.81 17.85 5.70
N LYS A 206 8.84 17.99 6.60
CA LYS A 206 8.63 17.05 7.71
C LYS A 206 8.18 15.68 7.22
N LEU A 207 7.28 15.65 6.24
CA LEU A 207 6.79 14.40 5.64
C LEU A 207 7.93 13.61 4.97
N ILE A 208 8.77 14.28 4.18
CA ILE A 208 9.95 13.66 3.55
C ILE A 208 10.87 12.99 4.58
N LYS A 209 11.00 13.58 5.77
CA LYS A 209 11.81 13.02 6.87
C LYS A 209 11.10 11.89 7.63
N ALA A 210 9.79 11.79 7.55
CA ALA A 210 8.99 10.84 8.31
C ALA A 210 8.77 9.52 7.59
N VAL A 211 8.84 9.49 6.27
CA VAL A 211 8.72 8.27 5.46
C VAL A 211 10.00 7.44 5.52
N ASP A 212 9.87 6.14 5.24
CA ASP A 212 11.01 5.21 5.22
C ASP A 212 11.80 5.26 3.89
N TYR A 213 11.17 5.79 2.80
CA TYR A 213 11.82 5.99 1.48
C TYR A 213 11.03 6.96 0.61
#